data_729bd1ec2a87ce70f5a7d88d7936180d
#
_entry.id   729bd1ec2a87ce70f5a7d88d7936180d
#
_cell.length_a   1.000
_cell.length_b   1.000
_cell.length_c   1.000
_cell.angle_alpha   90.00
_cell.angle_beta   90.00
_cell.angle_gamma   90.00
#
_symmetry.space_group_name_H-M   'P 1'
#
loop_
_entity.id
_entity.type
_entity.pdbx_description
1 polymer ?
#
loop_
_entity_poly.entity_id
_entity_poly.type
_entity_poly.pdbx_seq_one_letter_code
_entity_poly.pdbx_strand_id
1 'polypeptide(L)'
;MKDGERTAVPNTRARRAGRPGPRRHTRRDLVVLGVLLGIPILLDLTLIWGPTLASVGLSFTDWDGIGDIQWAGLKNYDNLFTNYPQFWPAVRHNLLWLAFLGLLAAPFGLLLAVLIDRGVRFSRFYQSTLYMPVVLSLAVVGFIAQLILSRDQGALNAVIGGKNPTDWLGDPGLNIWMVLLAACWRHTGYVMILYLAGLKSVDPSLKEAAAIDGASERQAFFRVVLPTLRPVNVIVGVITVIESLRAFDIVYAINKGRNGLELLSVLVTDNIIGEASRIGFGSAIAVVLLLVSLGFIVTXARRSPSSCFWSPWDSS
;
A
#
# COMPACT_ATOMS: atom_id res chain seq x y z
N MET A 1 6.44 -85.17 -21.06
CA MET A 1 6.07 -84.90 -19.67
C MET A 1 6.84 -83.67 -19.30
N LYS A 2 6.16 -82.50 -19.38
CA LYS A 2 6.67 -81.23 -18.85
C LYS A 2 5.45 -80.36 -18.46
N ASP A 3 5.25 -80.28 -17.17
CA ASP A 3 4.10 -79.57 -16.60
C ASP A 3 4.27 -78.08 -16.78
N GLY A 4 3.24 -77.41 -17.34
CA GLY A 4 3.19 -76.01 -17.54
C GLY A 4 2.75 -75.30 -16.27
N GLU A 5 3.66 -74.55 -15.68
CA GLU A 5 3.42 -73.76 -14.47
C GLU A 5 2.75 -72.42 -14.93
N ARG A 6 1.45 -72.36 -14.67
CA ARG A 6 0.69 -71.13 -14.90
C ARG A 6 0.94 -70.19 -13.71
N THR A 7 1.75 -69.17 -13.98
CA THR A 7 1.97 -68.04 -13.05
C THR A 7 0.69 -67.21 -12.97
N ALA A 8 0.03 -67.23 -11.81
CA ALA A 8 -1.13 -66.40 -11.53
C ALA A 8 -0.70 -64.94 -11.38
N VAL A 9 -1.19 -64.06 -12.26
CA VAL A 9 -1.00 -62.61 -12.16
C VAL A 9 -1.83 -62.07 -11.01
N PRO A 10 -1.24 -61.37 -10.02
CA PRO A 10 -2.04 -60.81 -8.90
C PRO A 10 -2.93 -59.67 -9.45
N ASN A 11 -4.21 -59.84 -9.21
CA ASN A 11 -5.22 -58.85 -9.60
C ASN A 11 -5.20 -57.66 -8.61
N THR A 12 -4.35 -56.70 -8.88
CA THR A 12 -4.29 -55.45 -8.11
C THR A 12 -5.51 -54.59 -8.46
N ARG A 13 -6.66 -54.91 -7.91
CA ARG A 13 -7.78 -53.95 -7.85
C ARG A 13 -7.34 -52.76 -7.00
N ALA A 14 -6.82 -51.71 -7.64
CA ALA A 14 -6.57 -50.42 -7.00
C ALA A 14 -7.86 -49.99 -6.29
N ARG A 15 -7.86 -50.01 -4.97
CA ARG A 15 -8.92 -49.40 -4.15
C ARG A 15 -8.98 -47.94 -4.55
N ARG A 16 -9.97 -47.57 -5.34
CA ARG A 16 -10.32 -46.13 -5.55
C ARG A 16 -10.64 -45.54 -4.18
N ALA A 17 -9.68 -44.82 -3.62
CA ALA A 17 -9.93 -44.04 -2.43
C ALA A 17 -11.07 -43.07 -2.77
N GLY A 18 -12.22 -43.32 -2.22
CA GLY A 18 -13.40 -42.47 -2.42
C GLY A 18 -13.03 -41.05 -2.05
N ARG A 19 -13.33 -40.09 -2.94
CA ARG A 19 -13.20 -38.66 -2.64
C ARG A 19 -13.94 -38.39 -1.31
N PRO A 20 -13.30 -37.80 -0.32
CA PRO A 20 -14.01 -37.46 0.93
C PRO A 20 -15.16 -36.49 0.56
N GLY A 21 -16.38 -36.93 0.83
CA GLY A 21 -17.56 -36.11 0.63
C GLY A 21 -17.46 -34.79 1.46
N PRO A 22 -18.24 -33.79 1.12
CA PRO A 22 -18.21 -32.54 1.87
C PRO A 22 -18.49 -32.80 3.34
N ARG A 23 -17.52 -32.45 4.19
CA ARG A 23 -17.66 -32.64 5.64
C ARG A 23 -18.85 -31.80 6.11
N ARG A 24 -19.88 -32.41 6.63
CA ARG A 24 -20.99 -31.70 7.28
C ARG A 24 -20.45 -31.05 8.55
N HIS A 25 -20.54 -29.74 8.61
CA HIS A 25 -20.12 -28.99 9.79
C HIS A 25 -20.99 -29.39 11.00
N THR A 26 -20.36 -29.74 12.09
CA THR A 26 -21.02 -30.00 13.35
C THR A 26 -21.51 -28.67 13.96
N ARG A 27 -22.54 -28.72 14.81
CA ARG A 27 -23.00 -27.51 15.51
C ARG A 27 -21.86 -26.78 16.23
N ARG A 28 -20.93 -27.53 16.79
CA ARG A 28 -19.73 -27.03 17.45
C ARG A 28 -18.85 -26.27 16.45
N ASP A 29 -18.65 -26.80 15.24
CA ASP A 29 -17.85 -26.13 14.18
C ASP A 29 -18.50 -24.82 13.76
N LEU A 30 -19.85 -24.80 13.67
CA LEU A 30 -20.59 -23.57 13.31
C LEU A 30 -20.46 -22.50 14.40
N VAL A 31 -20.52 -22.90 15.68
CA VAL A 31 -20.32 -21.97 16.80
C VAL A 31 -18.90 -21.41 16.79
N VAL A 32 -17.89 -22.28 16.63
CA VAL A 32 -16.49 -21.87 16.58
C VAL A 32 -16.26 -20.91 15.39
N LEU A 33 -16.77 -21.26 14.20
CA LEU A 33 -16.68 -20.39 13.02
C LEU A 33 -17.43 -19.06 13.25
N GLY A 34 -18.62 -19.12 13.86
CA GLY A 34 -19.40 -17.93 14.19
C GLY A 34 -18.66 -16.99 15.11
N VAL A 35 -17.97 -17.50 16.13
CA VAL A 35 -17.16 -16.69 17.05
C VAL A 35 -15.92 -16.15 16.35
N LEU A 36 -15.19 -17.03 15.62
CA LEU A 36 -13.93 -16.64 14.95
C LEU A 36 -14.15 -15.60 13.84
N LEU A 37 -15.28 -15.62 13.16
CA LEU A 37 -15.62 -14.66 12.11
C LEU A 37 -16.43 -13.49 12.67
N GLY A 38 -17.36 -13.78 13.59
CA GLY A 38 -18.29 -12.77 14.13
C GLY A 38 -17.58 -11.67 14.91
N ILE A 39 -16.61 -12.02 15.76
CA ILE A 39 -15.87 -11.03 16.56
C ILE A 39 -15.08 -10.07 15.65
N PRO A 40 -14.23 -10.54 14.71
CA PRO A 40 -13.53 -9.60 13.81
C PRO A 40 -14.49 -8.77 12.96
N ILE A 41 -15.56 -9.36 12.44
CA ILE A 41 -16.56 -8.63 11.64
C ILE A 41 -17.23 -7.53 12.50
N LEU A 42 -17.62 -7.86 13.73
CA LEU A 42 -18.23 -6.88 14.63
C LEU A 42 -17.26 -5.73 14.91
N LEU A 43 -15.98 -6.05 15.19
CA LEU A 43 -14.96 -5.02 15.43
C LEU A 43 -14.75 -4.15 14.20
N ASP A 44 -14.70 -4.74 13.01
CA ASP A 44 -14.55 -4.01 11.75
C ASP A 44 -15.74 -3.07 11.52
N LEU A 45 -16.95 -3.57 11.71
CA LEU A 45 -18.18 -2.80 11.53
C LEU A 45 -18.28 -1.63 12.53
N THR A 46 -17.89 -1.87 13.79
CA THR A 46 -18.03 -0.84 14.83
C THR A 46 -16.88 0.16 14.84
N LEU A 47 -15.64 -0.27 14.59
CA LEU A 47 -14.45 0.58 14.71
C LEU A 47 -14.03 1.24 13.40
N ILE A 48 -14.39 0.67 12.24
CA ILE A 48 -14.00 1.19 10.93
C ILE A 48 -15.24 1.72 10.19
N TRP A 49 -16.22 0.85 9.92
CA TRP A 49 -17.40 1.25 9.14
C TRP A 49 -18.30 2.24 9.87
N GLY A 50 -18.50 2.05 11.18
CA GLY A 50 -19.30 2.96 12.00
C GLY A 50 -18.82 4.40 11.91
N PRO A 51 -17.56 4.69 12.33
CA PRO A 51 -17.02 6.04 12.22
C PRO A 51 -16.94 6.58 10.78
N THR A 52 -16.67 5.71 9.80
CA THR A 52 -16.65 6.12 8.39
C THR A 52 -18.02 6.63 7.94
N LEU A 53 -19.08 5.87 8.23
CA LEU A 53 -20.45 6.26 7.89
C LEU A 53 -20.89 7.50 8.68
N ALA A 54 -20.49 7.58 9.95
CA ALA A 54 -20.74 8.76 10.79
C ALA A 54 -20.07 10.01 10.17
N SER A 55 -18.80 9.88 9.71
CA SER A 55 -18.10 10.99 9.03
C SER A 55 -18.83 11.41 7.76
N VAL A 56 -19.35 10.43 6.98
CA VAL A 56 -20.15 10.76 5.78
C VAL A 56 -21.39 11.56 6.17
N GLY A 57 -22.10 11.15 7.23
CA GLY A 57 -23.28 11.90 7.73
C GLY A 57 -22.90 13.29 8.25
N LEU A 58 -21.87 13.36 9.07
CA LEU A 58 -21.39 14.62 9.67
C LEU A 58 -20.87 15.61 8.63
N SER A 59 -20.38 15.16 7.48
CA SER A 59 -19.88 16.04 6.42
C SER A 59 -20.95 16.98 5.86
N PHE A 60 -22.24 16.66 6.07
CA PHE A 60 -23.38 17.49 5.67
C PHE A 60 -23.92 18.37 6.81
N THR A 61 -23.20 18.45 7.92
CA THR A 61 -23.61 19.21 9.10
C THR A 61 -22.61 20.31 9.44
N ASP A 62 -23.08 21.34 10.15
CA ASP A 62 -22.24 22.45 10.63
C ASP A 62 -21.96 22.22 12.13
N TRP A 63 -21.42 21.03 12.45
CA TRP A 63 -21.19 20.63 13.85
C TRP A 63 -19.72 20.82 14.23
N ASP A 64 -19.52 21.47 15.37
CA ASP A 64 -18.20 21.75 15.95
C ASP A 64 -17.79 20.74 17.04
N GLY A 65 -18.64 19.77 17.34
CA GLY A 65 -18.41 18.79 18.42
C GLY A 65 -19.14 19.12 19.70
N ILE A 66 -19.77 20.28 19.79
CA ILE A 66 -20.49 20.76 21.00
C ILE A 66 -21.87 21.22 20.54
N GLY A 67 -22.86 20.90 21.34
CA GLY A 67 -24.24 21.34 21.08
C GLY A 67 -24.96 20.58 19.98
N ASP A 68 -25.98 21.20 19.42
CA ASP A 68 -26.89 20.55 18.46
C ASP A 68 -26.30 20.41 17.08
N ILE A 69 -26.50 19.26 16.46
CA ILE A 69 -26.08 19.01 15.08
C ILE A 69 -27.05 19.73 14.12
N GLN A 70 -26.57 20.73 13.41
CA GLN A 70 -27.36 21.48 12.42
C GLN A 70 -27.03 21.01 11.01
N TRP A 71 -28.06 20.79 10.21
CA TRP A 71 -27.91 20.36 8.83
C TRP A 71 -27.43 21.53 7.95
N ALA A 72 -26.28 21.36 7.32
CA ALA A 72 -25.65 22.37 6.46
C ALA A 72 -25.70 22.03 4.96
N GLY A 73 -26.20 20.84 4.62
CA GLY A 73 -26.23 20.41 3.22
C GLY A 73 -24.83 20.35 2.60
N LEU A 74 -24.66 20.96 1.44
CA LEU A 74 -23.38 20.96 0.70
C LEU A 74 -22.48 22.17 1.03
N LYS A 75 -22.84 22.99 2.02
CA LYS A 75 -22.09 24.19 2.43
C LYS A 75 -20.60 23.90 2.70
N ASN A 76 -20.30 22.77 3.40
CA ASN A 76 -18.94 22.37 3.71
C ASN A 76 -18.11 22.12 2.45
N TYR A 77 -18.72 21.45 1.48
CA TYR A 77 -18.05 21.13 0.20
C TYR A 77 -17.83 22.41 -0.63
N ASP A 78 -18.84 23.27 -0.72
CA ASP A 78 -18.69 24.57 -1.40
C ASP A 78 -17.55 25.38 -0.78
N ASN A 79 -17.57 25.50 0.55
CA ASN A 79 -16.52 26.20 1.30
C ASN A 79 -15.13 25.57 1.08
N LEU A 80 -15.06 24.23 1.03
CA LEU A 80 -13.80 23.50 0.82
C LEU A 80 -13.18 23.82 -0.54
N PHE A 81 -13.99 23.82 -1.61
CA PHE A 81 -13.49 23.98 -2.97
C PHE A 81 -13.26 25.44 -3.36
N THR A 82 -13.99 26.39 -2.76
CA THR A 82 -13.97 27.82 -3.15
C THR A 82 -13.23 28.71 -2.17
N ASN A 83 -13.40 28.49 -0.87
CA ASN A 83 -12.96 29.46 0.16
C ASN A 83 -11.85 28.96 1.08
N TYR A 84 -11.43 27.69 0.99
CA TYR A 84 -10.41 27.14 1.89
C TYR A 84 -9.04 27.12 1.22
N PRO A 85 -8.16 28.10 1.55
CA PRO A 85 -6.91 28.30 0.80
C PRO A 85 -5.94 27.14 0.84
N GLN A 86 -5.97 26.36 1.93
CA GLN A 86 -5.05 25.23 2.14
C GLN A 86 -5.42 23.98 1.33
N PHE A 87 -6.64 23.90 0.78
CA PHE A 87 -7.14 22.70 0.09
C PHE A 87 -6.34 22.40 -1.18
N TRP A 88 -6.24 23.36 -2.10
CA TRP A 88 -5.57 23.09 -3.39
C TRP A 88 -4.07 22.83 -3.25
N PRO A 89 -3.31 23.54 -2.38
CA PRO A 89 -1.95 23.13 -2.06
C PRO A 89 -1.88 21.68 -1.53
N ALA A 90 -2.76 21.29 -0.62
CA ALA A 90 -2.78 19.91 -0.07
C ALA A 90 -3.05 18.88 -1.16
N VAL A 91 -4.01 19.14 -2.06
CA VAL A 91 -4.30 18.25 -3.21
C VAL A 91 -3.03 18.11 -4.07
N ARG A 92 -2.38 19.23 -4.40
CA ARG A 92 -1.16 19.22 -5.23
C ARG A 92 -0.03 18.43 -4.55
N HIS A 93 0.15 18.59 -3.23
CA HIS A 93 1.16 17.84 -2.48
C HIS A 93 0.84 16.34 -2.44
N ASN A 94 -0.42 15.95 -2.25
CA ASN A 94 -0.82 14.54 -2.32
C ASN A 94 -0.58 13.94 -3.72
N LEU A 95 -0.86 14.69 -4.79
CA LEU A 95 -0.59 14.25 -6.17
C LEU A 95 0.92 14.14 -6.43
N LEU A 96 1.71 15.10 -5.93
CA LEU A 96 3.17 15.05 -6.00
C LEU A 96 3.70 13.82 -5.25
N TRP A 97 3.14 13.53 -4.07
CA TRP A 97 3.48 12.35 -3.27
C TRP A 97 3.21 11.07 -4.06
N LEU A 98 2.01 10.97 -4.64
CA LEU A 98 1.62 9.82 -5.47
C LEU A 98 2.53 9.66 -6.69
N ALA A 99 2.82 10.76 -7.38
CA ALA A 99 3.71 10.75 -8.55
C ALA A 99 5.12 10.32 -8.16
N PHE A 100 5.66 10.86 -7.06
CA PHE A 100 7.02 10.57 -6.58
C PHE A 100 7.15 9.08 -6.18
N LEU A 101 6.23 8.58 -5.37
CA LEU A 101 6.28 7.17 -4.95
C LEU A 101 5.99 6.21 -6.12
N GLY A 102 5.06 6.56 -7.00
CA GLY A 102 4.68 5.73 -8.14
C GLY A 102 5.72 5.71 -9.26
N LEU A 103 6.31 6.87 -9.58
CA LEU A 103 7.23 6.99 -10.72
C LEU A 103 8.70 6.83 -10.34
N LEU A 104 9.04 6.95 -9.06
CA LEU A 104 10.43 6.86 -8.61
C LEU A 104 10.63 5.70 -7.62
N ALA A 105 9.90 5.67 -6.50
CA ALA A 105 10.11 4.63 -5.49
C ALA A 105 9.70 3.24 -5.99
N ALA A 106 8.56 3.11 -6.69
CA ALA A 106 8.08 1.81 -7.14
C ALA A 106 8.96 1.20 -8.25
N PRO A 107 9.37 1.94 -9.32
CA PRO A 107 10.32 1.38 -10.28
C PRO A 107 11.70 1.09 -9.66
N PHE A 108 12.15 1.91 -8.71
CA PHE A 108 13.42 1.66 -8.02
C PHE A 108 13.34 0.40 -7.16
N GLY A 109 12.21 0.16 -6.48
CA GLY A 109 11.95 -1.08 -5.75
C GLY A 109 11.95 -2.32 -6.68
N LEU A 110 11.32 -2.21 -7.86
CA LEU A 110 11.35 -3.26 -8.89
C LEU A 110 12.79 -3.52 -9.36
N LEU A 111 13.55 -2.47 -9.63
CA LEU A 111 14.96 -2.59 -10.04
C LEU A 111 15.77 -3.35 -8.99
N LEU A 112 15.64 -2.97 -7.71
CA LEU A 112 16.32 -3.65 -6.60
C LEU A 112 15.91 -5.13 -6.50
N ALA A 113 14.61 -5.42 -6.65
CA ALA A 113 14.10 -6.79 -6.64
C ALA A 113 14.73 -7.64 -7.76
N VAL A 114 14.82 -7.10 -8.98
CA VAL A 114 15.42 -7.77 -10.13
C VAL A 114 16.91 -8.04 -9.89
N LEU A 115 17.64 -7.04 -9.36
CA LEU A 115 19.06 -7.20 -9.06
C LEU A 115 19.28 -8.31 -8.01
N ILE A 116 18.46 -8.34 -6.97
CA ILE A 116 18.55 -9.36 -5.92
C ILE A 116 18.15 -10.75 -6.44
N ASP A 117 17.12 -10.83 -7.31
CA ASP A 117 16.66 -12.10 -7.91
C ASP A 117 17.72 -12.77 -8.77
N ARG A 118 18.62 -11.99 -9.39
CA ARG A 118 19.74 -12.49 -10.20
C ARG A 118 20.83 -13.19 -9.38
N GLY A 119 20.69 -13.28 -8.06
CA GLY A 119 21.59 -14.04 -7.20
C GLY A 119 22.88 -13.30 -6.83
N VAL A 120 22.77 -12.02 -6.51
CA VAL A 120 23.91 -11.20 -6.05
C VAL A 120 24.48 -11.82 -4.76
N ARG A 121 25.84 -11.86 -4.68
CA ARG A 121 26.55 -12.30 -3.47
C ARG A 121 26.09 -11.46 -2.28
N PHE A 122 25.78 -12.13 -1.17
CA PHE A 122 25.20 -11.53 0.05
C PHE A 122 23.77 -10.99 -0.15
N SER A 123 22.95 -11.59 -1.04
CA SER A 123 21.58 -11.13 -1.32
C SER A 123 20.71 -10.98 -0.05
N ARG A 124 20.86 -11.89 0.92
CA ARG A 124 20.13 -11.82 2.20
C ARG A 124 20.47 -10.56 3.02
N PHE A 125 21.75 -10.19 3.03
CA PHE A 125 22.19 -8.96 3.71
C PHE A 125 21.57 -7.72 3.06
N TYR A 126 21.62 -7.63 1.72
CA TYR A 126 20.98 -6.51 1.00
C TYR A 126 19.47 -6.46 1.23
N GLN A 127 18.80 -7.62 1.19
CA GLN A 127 17.36 -7.69 1.47
C GLN A 127 17.05 -7.14 2.88
N SER A 128 17.77 -7.60 3.90
CA SER A 128 17.56 -7.17 5.27
C SER A 128 17.81 -5.67 5.45
N THR A 129 18.91 -5.17 4.90
CA THR A 129 19.27 -3.75 5.02
C THR A 129 18.28 -2.83 4.30
N LEU A 130 17.87 -3.21 3.08
CA LEU A 130 16.93 -2.41 2.29
C LEU A 130 15.50 -2.49 2.84
N TYR A 131 15.15 -3.60 3.50
CA TYR A 131 13.84 -3.78 4.11
C TYR A 131 13.76 -3.18 5.52
N MET A 132 14.90 -2.93 6.18
CA MET A 132 14.94 -2.43 7.57
C MET A 132 14.05 -1.19 7.80
N PRO A 133 14.03 -0.17 6.90
CA PRO A 133 13.17 0.99 7.11
C PRO A 133 11.67 0.67 7.15
N VAL A 134 11.25 -0.42 6.51
CA VAL A 134 9.84 -0.83 6.44
C VAL A 134 9.32 -1.26 7.81
N VAL A 135 10.19 -1.84 8.64
CA VAL A 135 9.85 -2.32 9.99
C VAL A 135 9.62 -1.13 10.94
N LEU A 136 10.23 0.01 10.63
CA LEU A 136 10.07 1.22 11.46
C LEU A 136 8.70 1.85 11.20
N SER A 137 8.08 2.41 12.26
CA SER A 137 6.86 3.19 12.07
C SER A 137 7.19 4.48 11.29
N LEU A 138 6.20 5.00 10.54
CA LEU A 138 6.39 6.23 9.76
C LEU A 138 6.75 7.43 10.66
N ALA A 139 6.22 7.46 11.90
CA ALA A 139 6.57 8.51 12.86
C ALA A 139 8.06 8.44 13.24
N VAL A 140 8.61 7.22 13.43
CA VAL A 140 10.04 7.03 13.72
C VAL A 140 10.89 7.43 12.51
N VAL A 141 10.47 7.08 11.30
CA VAL A 141 11.14 7.51 10.05
C VAL A 141 11.16 9.03 9.98
N GLY A 142 10.05 9.70 10.30
CA GLY A 142 9.96 11.16 10.35
C GLY A 142 10.90 11.76 11.39
N PHE A 143 10.97 11.16 12.57
CA PHE A 143 11.89 11.58 13.62
C PHE A 143 13.38 11.43 13.22
N ILE A 144 13.73 10.29 12.59
CA ILE A 144 15.07 10.07 12.04
C ILE A 144 15.40 11.14 10.97
N ALA A 145 14.44 11.40 10.06
CA ALA A 145 14.61 12.45 9.05
C ALA A 145 14.84 13.81 9.70
N GLN A 146 14.07 14.13 10.76
CA GLN A 146 14.21 15.37 11.52
C GLN A 146 15.63 15.50 12.13
N LEU A 147 16.16 14.42 12.71
CA LEU A 147 17.52 14.41 13.27
C LEU A 147 18.60 14.58 12.19
N ILE A 148 18.46 13.91 11.06
CA ILE A 148 19.44 13.96 9.96
C ILE A 148 19.41 15.34 9.27
N LEU A 149 18.20 15.91 9.08
CA LEU A 149 17.96 17.12 8.31
C LEU A 149 17.87 18.39 9.16
N SER A 150 18.09 18.28 10.49
CA SER A 150 18.09 19.43 11.41
C SER A 150 19.07 20.49 10.92
N ARG A 151 18.66 21.77 10.98
CA ARG A 151 19.47 22.89 10.55
C ARG A 151 20.79 22.98 11.32
N ASP A 152 20.71 22.95 12.64
CA ASP A 152 21.87 23.28 13.50
C ASP A 152 22.72 22.06 13.87
N GLN A 153 22.10 20.89 14.05
CA GLN A 153 22.77 19.69 14.55
C GLN A 153 22.61 18.48 13.60
N GLY A 154 22.06 18.70 12.40
CA GLY A 154 21.78 17.62 11.47
C GLY A 154 23.03 17.03 10.83
N ALA A 155 23.05 15.69 10.72
CA ALA A 155 24.15 14.96 10.11
C ALA A 155 24.41 15.41 8.66
N LEU A 156 23.36 15.77 7.92
CA LEU A 156 23.51 16.21 6.53
C LEU A 156 24.29 17.53 6.44
N ASN A 157 23.94 18.52 7.24
CA ASN A 157 24.67 19.79 7.29
C ASN A 157 26.11 19.61 7.81
N ALA A 158 26.33 18.68 8.75
CA ALA A 158 27.66 18.36 9.25
C ALA A 158 28.57 17.77 8.14
N VAL A 159 28.01 16.96 7.25
CA VAL A 159 28.75 16.35 6.12
C VAL A 159 28.99 17.34 5.00
N ILE A 160 27.96 18.13 4.62
CA ILE A 160 28.06 19.13 3.54
C ILE A 160 29.04 20.25 3.93
N GLY A 161 29.02 20.64 5.21
CA GLY A 161 29.84 21.73 5.71
C GLY A 161 29.33 23.09 5.25
N GLY A 162 29.99 24.14 5.70
CA GLY A 162 29.66 25.50 5.31
C GLY A 162 29.31 26.38 6.50
N LYS A 163 29.47 27.70 6.30
CA LYS A 163 29.21 28.70 7.35
C LYS A 163 27.72 28.95 7.58
N ASN A 164 26.88 28.65 6.57
CA ASN A 164 25.43 28.87 6.64
C ASN A 164 24.70 27.51 6.44
N PRO A 165 24.29 26.85 7.53
CA PRO A 165 23.59 25.57 7.39
C PRO A 165 22.23 25.76 6.71
N THR A 166 21.92 24.86 5.79
CA THR A 166 20.65 24.87 5.06
C THR A 166 19.52 24.40 5.98
N ASP A 167 18.39 25.09 5.93
CA ASP A 167 17.18 24.69 6.66
C ASP A 167 16.31 23.78 5.78
N TRP A 168 16.68 22.50 5.74
CA TRP A 168 16.05 21.48 4.90
C TRP A 168 14.56 21.29 5.16
N LEU A 169 14.13 21.46 6.40
CA LEU A 169 12.77 21.19 6.84
C LEU A 169 11.94 22.45 7.09
N GLY A 170 12.61 23.60 7.30
CA GLY A 170 11.93 24.87 7.49
C GLY A 170 11.68 25.65 6.21
N ASP A 171 12.44 25.39 5.15
CA ASP A 171 12.27 26.03 3.84
C ASP A 171 11.12 25.38 3.07
N PRO A 172 10.02 26.13 2.76
CA PRO A 172 8.87 25.55 2.03
C PRO A 172 9.20 25.01 0.62
N GLY A 173 10.31 25.46 0.01
CA GLY A 173 10.75 24.97 -1.30
C GLY A 173 11.50 23.67 -1.27
N LEU A 174 12.07 23.32 -0.11
CA LEU A 174 12.93 22.13 0.06
C LEU A 174 12.25 21.03 0.86
N ASN A 175 11.44 21.39 1.86
CA ASN A 175 10.94 20.44 2.86
C ASN A 175 10.16 19.29 2.25
N ILE A 176 9.30 19.55 1.27
CA ILE A 176 8.49 18.49 0.62
C ILE A 176 9.40 17.43 -0.02
N TRP A 177 10.50 17.84 -0.66
CA TRP A 177 11.44 16.92 -1.32
C TRP A 177 12.19 16.06 -0.30
N MET A 178 12.60 16.67 0.82
CA MET A 178 13.31 15.94 1.88
C MET A 178 12.41 14.88 2.54
N VAL A 179 11.16 15.24 2.78
CA VAL A 179 10.19 14.31 3.36
C VAL A 179 9.84 13.20 2.36
N LEU A 180 9.70 13.55 1.06
CA LEU A 180 9.48 12.56 -0.01
C LEU A 180 10.65 11.58 -0.12
N LEU A 181 11.90 12.03 0.03
CA LEU A 181 13.07 11.16 0.04
C LEU A 181 13.04 10.17 1.21
N ALA A 182 12.67 10.64 2.40
CA ALA A 182 12.52 9.77 3.58
C ALA A 182 11.41 8.73 3.37
N ALA A 183 10.27 9.15 2.82
CA ALA A 183 9.15 8.26 2.49
C ALA A 183 9.56 7.25 1.39
N CYS A 184 10.28 7.73 0.38
CA CYS A 184 10.78 6.91 -0.74
C CYS A 184 11.71 5.78 -0.23
N TRP A 185 12.62 6.09 0.68
CA TRP A 185 13.53 5.12 1.28
C TRP A 185 12.75 3.93 1.89
N ARG A 186 11.71 4.22 2.67
CA ARG A 186 10.85 3.20 3.27
C ARG A 186 10.01 2.46 2.22
N HIS A 187 9.35 3.20 1.32
CA HIS A 187 8.43 2.64 0.33
C HIS A 187 9.16 1.73 -0.67
N THR A 188 10.37 2.11 -1.09
CA THR A 188 11.21 1.31 -2.00
C THR A 188 11.50 -0.08 -1.43
N GLY A 189 11.85 -0.18 -0.15
CA GLY A 189 12.10 -1.47 0.51
C GLY A 189 10.86 -2.35 0.53
N TYR A 190 9.70 -1.76 0.79
CA TYR A 190 8.42 -2.48 0.78
C TYR A 190 8.09 -3.03 -0.62
N VAL A 191 8.17 -2.18 -1.63
CA VAL A 191 7.92 -2.56 -3.03
C VAL A 191 8.91 -3.62 -3.50
N MET A 192 10.18 -3.49 -3.12
CA MET A 192 11.23 -4.47 -3.43
C MET A 192 10.85 -5.88 -2.97
N ILE A 193 10.38 -6.03 -1.74
CA ILE A 193 10.00 -7.36 -1.20
C ILE A 193 8.79 -7.94 -1.95
N LEU A 194 7.79 -7.11 -2.26
CA LEU A 194 6.62 -7.55 -3.03
C LEU A 194 7.02 -8.06 -4.42
N TYR A 195 7.86 -7.29 -5.13
CA TYR A 195 8.35 -7.72 -6.45
C TYR A 195 9.26 -8.93 -6.37
N LEU A 196 10.10 -9.03 -5.34
CA LEU A 196 10.97 -10.18 -5.16
C LEU A 196 10.16 -11.47 -4.94
N ALA A 197 9.09 -11.40 -4.13
CA ALA A 197 8.16 -12.51 -3.94
C ALA A 197 7.47 -12.87 -5.26
N GLY A 198 7.03 -11.87 -6.01
CA GLY A 198 6.42 -12.06 -7.33
C GLY A 198 7.39 -12.72 -8.34
N LEU A 199 8.62 -12.21 -8.41
CA LEU A 199 9.65 -12.75 -9.33
C LEU A 199 9.95 -14.23 -9.05
N LYS A 200 9.94 -14.61 -7.75
CA LYS A 200 10.16 -16.02 -7.35
C LYS A 200 8.97 -16.92 -7.64
N SER A 201 7.80 -16.38 -7.90
CA SER A 201 6.61 -17.16 -8.27
C SER A 201 6.48 -17.37 -9.79
N VAL A 202 7.30 -16.67 -10.60
CA VAL A 202 7.29 -16.83 -12.06
C VAL A 202 7.91 -18.18 -12.42
N ASP A 203 7.19 -18.97 -13.23
CA ASP A 203 7.67 -20.29 -13.69
C ASP A 203 8.97 -20.12 -14.50
N PRO A 204 10.07 -20.79 -14.10
CA PRO A 204 11.32 -20.74 -14.84
C PRO A 204 11.19 -21.16 -16.31
N SER A 205 10.28 -22.07 -16.63
CA SER A 205 10.03 -22.54 -18.00
C SER A 205 9.69 -21.41 -18.97
N LEU A 206 9.05 -20.33 -18.48
CA LEU A 206 8.72 -19.16 -19.30
C LEU A 206 10.01 -18.42 -19.75
N LYS A 207 10.98 -18.31 -18.85
CA LYS A 207 12.27 -17.68 -19.16
C LYS A 207 13.09 -18.55 -20.12
N GLU A 208 13.06 -19.88 -19.91
CA GLU A 208 13.73 -20.86 -20.77
C GLU A 208 13.14 -20.86 -22.18
N ALA A 209 11.81 -20.86 -22.30
CA ALA A 209 11.13 -20.81 -23.61
C ALA A 209 11.51 -19.52 -24.36
N ALA A 210 11.49 -18.37 -23.67
CA ALA A 210 11.89 -17.10 -24.29
C ALA A 210 13.36 -17.14 -24.79
N ALA A 211 14.24 -17.80 -24.04
CA ALA A 211 15.65 -17.94 -24.44
C ALA A 211 15.79 -18.85 -25.69
N ILE A 212 15.00 -19.94 -25.76
CA ILE A 212 14.96 -20.84 -26.94
C ILE A 212 14.47 -20.06 -28.18
N ASP A 213 13.48 -19.15 -27.99
CA ASP A 213 12.97 -18.28 -29.07
C ASP A 213 13.95 -17.15 -29.45
N GLY A 214 15.14 -17.09 -28.83
CA GLY A 214 16.17 -16.11 -29.16
C GLY A 214 15.97 -14.74 -28.51
N ALA A 215 15.08 -14.61 -27.51
CA ALA A 215 14.89 -13.34 -26.81
C ALA A 215 16.10 -13.02 -25.92
N SER A 216 16.58 -11.78 -25.98
CA SER A 216 17.59 -11.29 -25.04
C SER A 216 16.99 -11.21 -23.63
N GLU A 217 17.82 -11.16 -22.57
CA GLU A 217 17.38 -11.03 -21.18
C GLU A 217 16.43 -9.83 -20.98
N ARG A 218 16.72 -8.71 -21.64
CA ARG A 218 15.85 -7.52 -21.57
C ARG A 218 14.49 -7.79 -22.21
N GLN A 219 14.49 -8.41 -23.39
CA GLN A 219 13.24 -8.76 -24.09
C GLN A 219 12.42 -9.75 -23.27
N ALA A 220 13.04 -10.81 -22.73
CA ALA A 220 12.39 -11.78 -21.86
C ALA A 220 11.77 -11.09 -20.62
N PHE A 221 12.53 -10.15 -20.00
CA PHE A 221 12.03 -9.42 -18.84
C PHE A 221 10.78 -8.56 -19.18
N PHE A 222 10.88 -7.69 -20.20
CA PHE A 222 9.80 -6.74 -20.49
C PHE A 222 8.60 -7.38 -21.19
N ARG A 223 8.81 -8.46 -21.99
CA ARG A 223 7.74 -9.09 -22.78
C ARG A 223 7.12 -10.32 -22.11
N VAL A 224 7.83 -10.97 -21.17
CA VAL A 224 7.36 -12.21 -20.53
C VAL A 224 7.22 -12.00 -19.03
N VAL A 225 8.32 -11.68 -18.33
CA VAL A 225 8.34 -11.62 -16.85
C VAL A 225 7.45 -10.48 -16.32
N LEU A 226 7.65 -9.26 -16.80
CA LEU A 226 6.94 -8.08 -16.30
C LEU A 226 5.40 -8.16 -16.54
N PRO A 227 4.93 -8.64 -17.70
CA PRO A 227 3.49 -8.91 -17.87
C PRO A 227 2.96 -10.00 -16.94
N THR A 228 3.73 -11.05 -16.68
CA THR A 228 3.34 -12.11 -15.72
C THR A 228 3.19 -11.56 -14.31
N LEU A 229 3.94 -10.50 -13.97
CA LEU A 229 3.85 -9.80 -12.68
C LEU A 229 2.66 -8.83 -12.57
N ARG A 230 1.71 -8.82 -13.53
CA ARG A 230 0.55 -7.92 -13.48
C ARG A 230 -0.20 -7.93 -12.14
N PRO A 231 -0.46 -9.09 -11.51
CA PRO A 231 -1.13 -9.07 -10.19
C PRO A 231 -0.31 -8.31 -9.14
N VAL A 232 1.01 -8.50 -9.13
CA VAL A 232 1.93 -7.79 -8.22
C VAL A 232 1.94 -6.29 -8.54
N ASN A 233 1.95 -5.92 -9.83
CA ASN A 233 1.92 -4.52 -10.26
C ASN A 233 0.65 -3.81 -9.74
N VAL A 234 -0.50 -4.50 -9.77
CA VAL A 234 -1.76 -3.95 -9.25
C VAL A 234 -1.67 -3.78 -7.73
N ILE A 235 -1.15 -4.79 -7.02
CA ILE A 235 -0.97 -4.73 -5.56
C ILE A 235 -0.06 -3.54 -5.19
N VAL A 236 1.10 -3.42 -5.86
CA VAL A 236 2.04 -2.31 -5.63
C VAL A 236 1.36 -0.97 -5.94
N GLY A 237 0.63 -0.88 -7.04
CA GLY A 237 -0.11 0.33 -7.42
C GLY A 237 -1.13 0.75 -6.37
N VAL A 238 -1.95 -0.20 -5.91
CA VAL A 238 -2.97 0.06 -4.87
C VAL A 238 -2.31 0.52 -3.57
N ILE A 239 -1.26 -0.17 -3.14
CA ILE A 239 -0.53 0.18 -1.91
C ILE A 239 0.11 1.56 -2.05
N THR A 240 0.71 1.88 -3.21
CA THR A 240 1.31 3.19 -3.46
C THR A 240 0.26 4.31 -3.36
N VAL A 241 -0.93 4.10 -3.91
CA VAL A 241 -2.05 5.07 -3.81
C VAL A 241 -2.44 5.25 -2.34
N ILE A 242 -2.64 4.15 -1.61
CA ILE A 242 -3.02 4.18 -0.19
C ILE A 242 -1.96 4.94 0.64
N GLU A 243 -0.67 4.60 0.48
CA GLU A 243 0.43 5.23 1.21
C GLU A 243 0.55 6.74 0.88
N SER A 244 0.31 7.11 -0.38
CA SER A 244 0.41 8.52 -0.83
C SER A 244 -0.73 9.39 -0.32
N LEU A 245 -1.97 8.88 -0.39
CA LEU A 245 -3.15 9.65 0.01
C LEU A 245 -3.33 9.64 1.53
N ARG A 246 -2.86 8.61 2.21
CA ARG A 246 -2.88 8.47 3.66
C ARG A 246 -1.61 9.02 4.34
N ALA A 247 -0.69 9.61 3.59
CA ALA A 247 0.55 10.16 4.15
C ALA A 247 0.20 11.20 5.24
N PHE A 248 0.45 10.87 6.51
CA PHE A 248 0.15 11.69 7.68
C PHE A 248 1.31 11.60 8.68
N ASP A 249 1.61 10.39 9.14
CA ASP A 249 2.49 10.15 10.29
C ASP A 249 3.86 10.81 10.14
N ILE A 250 4.49 10.66 8.98
CA ILE A 250 5.84 11.19 8.72
C ILE A 250 5.82 12.73 8.67
N VAL A 251 4.82 13.30 8.00
CA VAL A 251 4.66 14.76 7.87
C VAL A 251 4.31 15.37 9.23
N TYR A 252 3.40 14.74 9.95
CA TYR A 252 2.97 15.21 11.26
C TYR A 252 4.11 15.14 12.28
N ALA A 253 4.94 14.09 12.22
CA ALA A 253 6.12 13.93 13.09
C ALA A 253 7.18 15.01 12.83
N ILE A 254 7.33 15.45 11.56
CA ILE A 254 8.35 16.42 11.18
C ILE A 254 7.97 17.86 11.60
N ASN A 255 6.84 18.36 11.11
CA ASN A 255 6.44 19.74 11.38
C ASN A 255 4.92 19.96 11.48
N LYS A 256 4.17 18.91 11.77
CA LYS A 256 2.70 18.93 11.87
C LYS A 256 2.01 19.42 10.60
N GLY A 257 2.64 19.20 9.43
CA GLY A 257 2.08 19.58 8.15
C GLY A 257 2.06 21.08 7.85
N ARG A 258 2.96 21.84 8.48
CA ARG A 258 3.08 23.29 8.29
C ARG A 258 4.17 23.63 7.27
N ASN A 259 4.25 24.89 6.88
CA ASN A 259 5.33 25.46 6.04
C ASN A 259 5.49 24.71 4.70
N GLY A 260 4.38 24.47 3.97
CA GLY A 260 4.45 23.85 2.66
C GLY A 260 4.37 22.32 2.67
N LEU A 261 4.03 21.73 3.83
CA LEU A 261 3.80 20.27 3.94
C LEU A 261 2.32 19.93 4.18
N GLU A 262 1.41 20.83 3.78
CA GLU A 262 -0.02 20.59 3.89
C GLU A 262 -0.42 19.36 3.07
N LEU A 263 -1.08 18.39 3.70
CA LEU A 263 -1.67 17.21 3.07
C LEU A 263 -3.13 17.10 3.51
N LEU A 264 -3.97 16.47 2.69
CA LEU A 264 -5.39 16.31 2.99
C LEU A 264 -5.61 15.61 4.34
N SER A 265 -4.79 14.60 4.64
CA SER A 265 -4.85 13.87 5.93
C SER A 265 -4.55 14.77 7.13
N VAL A 266 -3.61 15.71 6.96
CA VAL A 266 -3.27 16.70 8.00
C VAL A 266 -4.44 17.69 8.17
N LEU A 267 -5.01 18.18 7.05
CA LEU A 267 -6.15 19.10 7.11
C LEU A 267 -7.37 18.48 7.82
N VAL A 268 -7.60 17.17 7.63
CA VAL A 268 -8.63 16.44 8.36
C VAL A 268 -8.38 16.56 9.88
N THR A 269 -7.15 16.24 10.30
CA THR A 269 -6.77 16.24 11.71
C THR A 269 -6.87 17.64 12.32
N ASP A 270 -6.38 18.65 11.62
CA ASP A 270 -6.38 20.05 12.10
C ASP A 270 -7.80 20.59 12.25
N ASN A 271 -8.73 20.17 11.40
CA ASN A 271 -10.13 20.63 11.48
C ASN A 271 -10.97 19.82 12.48
N ILE A 272 -10.67 18.53 12.68
CA ILE A 272 -11.43 17.67 13.61
C ILE A 272 -10.88 17.79 15.04
N ILE A 273 -9.55 17.61 15.21
CA ILE A 273 -8.91 17.48 16.52
C ILE A 273 -8.19 18.77 16.93
N GLY A 274 -7.81 19.58 15.95
CA GLY A 274 -7.07 20.81 16.20
C GLY A 274 -7.91 21.93 16.79
N GLU A 275 -7.32 23.10 16.89
CA GLU A 275 -7.94 24.31 17.50
C GLU A 275 -9.21 24.77 16.77
N ALA A 276 -9.39 24.37 15.50
CA ALA A 276 -10.53 24.82 14.70
C ALA A 276 -11.86 24.18 15.15
N SER A 277 -11.82 22.93 15.68
CA SER A 277 -12.99 22.19 16.16
C SER A 277 -14.18 22.25 15.20
N ARG A 278 -13.94 21.99 13.90
CA ARG A 278 -14.96 22.01 12.84
C ARG A 278 -15.18 20.59 12.33
N ILE A 279 -15.83 19.76 13.15
CA ILE A 279 -15.97 18.32 12.87
C ILE A 279 -16.70 18.08 11.54
N GLY A 280 -17.80 18.80 11.29
CA GLY A 280 -18.53 18.69 10.03
C GLY A 280 -17.66 19.01 8.81
N PHE A 281 -16.90 20.10 8.88
CA PHE A 281 -16.01 20.53 7.79
C PHE A 281 -14.84 19.54 7.61
N GLY A 282 -14.19 19.11 8.71
CA GLY A 282 -13.11 18.12 8.66
C GLY A 282 -13.59 16.77 8.11
N SER A 283 -14.85 16.40 8.44
CA SER A 283 -15.49 15.20 7.87
C SER A 283 -15.70 15.33 6.36
N ALA A 284 -16.03 16.53 5.84
CA ALA A 284 -16.16 16.74 4.39
C ALA A 284 -14.80 16.55 3.68
N ILE A 285 -13.69 17.02 4.28
CA ILE A 285 -12.34 16.78 3.74
C ILE A 285 -12.04 15.26 3.72
N ALA A 286 -12.38 14.55 4.81
CA ALA A 286 -12.17 13.11 4.93
C ALA A 286 -12.96 12.33 3.87
N VAL A 287 -14.21 12.74 3.60
CA VAL A 287 -15.06 12.11 2.56
C VAL A 287 -14.46 12.35 1.17
N VAL A 288 -13.98 13.56 0.86
CA VAL A 288 -13.32 13.85 -0.42
C VAL A 288 -12.08 12.97 -0.58
N LEU A 289 -11.26 12.86 0.47
CA LEU A 289 -10.06 12.00 0.46
C LEU A 289 -10.43 10.53 0.23
N LEU A 290 -11.49 10.04 0.90
CA LEU A 290 -12.00 8.68 0.72
C LEU A 290 -12.45 8.43 -0.73
N LEU A 291 -13.23 9.36 -1.30
CA LEU A 291 -13.75 9.21 -2.67
C LEU A 291 -12.62 9.23 -3.71
N VAL A 292 -11.64 10.11 -3.54
CA VAL A 292 -10.45 10.19 -4.41
C VAL A 292 -9.66 8.87 -4.32
N SER A 293 -9.42 8.38 -3.10
CA SER A 293 -8.72 7.11 -2.85
C SER A 293 -9.42 5.94 -3.53
N LEU A 294 -10.74 5.85 -3.34
CA LEU A 294 -11.56 4.80 -3.92
C LEU A 294 -11.55 4.86 -5.45
N GLY A 295 -11.64 6.07 -6.02
CA GLY A 295 -11.56 6.28 -7.46
C GLY A 295 -10.25 5.76 -8.07
N PHE A 296 -9.12 6.07 -7.44
CA PHE A 296 -7.81 5.57 -7.86
C PHE A 296 -7.72 4.05 -7.74
N ILE A 297 -8.17 3.48 -6.61
CA ILE A 297 -8.10 2.03 -6.35
C ILE A 297 -8.98 1.27 -7.38
N VAL A 298 -10.20 1.71 -7.60
CA VAL A 298 -11.12 1.08 -8.58
C VAL A 298 -10.53 1.16 -9.98
N THR A 299 -9.93 2.26 -10.37
CA THR A 299 -9.26 2.41 -11.67
C THR A 299 -8.05 1.46 -11.83
N UNK A 300 -7.43 1.38 -10.78
CA UNK A 300 -6.45 0.60 -10.73
C UNK A 300 -6.82 -0.68 -10.81
N ALA A 301 -7.70 -1.27 -10.21
CA ALA A 301 -8.22 -2.63 -10.21
C ALA A 301 -8.91 -3.03 -11.53
N ARG A 302 -9.66 -2.13 -12.14
CA ARG A 302 -10.33 -2.38 -13.44
C ARG A 302 -9.37 -2.63 -14.60
N ARG A 303 -8.16 -2.09 -14.52
CA ARG A 303 -7.13 -2.31 -15.54
C ARG A 303 -6.45 -3.69 -15.42
N SER A 304 -6.76 -4.45 -14.36
CA SER A 304 -6.34 -5.84 -14.20
C SER A 304 -7.37 -6.76 -14.87
N PRO A 305 -7.01 -7.55 -15.90
CA PRO A 305 -7.96 -8.49 -16.49
C PRO A 305 -8.40 -9.51 -15.45
N SER A 306 -9.69 -9.64 -15.29
CA SER A 306 -10.35 -10.52 -14.30
C SER A 306 -10.19 -12.02 -14.59
N SER A 307 -9.40 -12.38 -15.61
CA SER A 307 -9.28 -13.77 -16.08
C SER A 307 -8.38 -14.69 -15.24
N CYS A 308 -7.64 -14.11 -14.26
CA CYS A 308 -6.70 -14.93 -13.46
C CYS A 308 -7.22 -15.34 -12.08
N PHE A 309 -8.37 -14.81 -11.64
CA PHE A 309 -8.83 -15.06 -10.27
C PHE A 309 -9.95 -16.11 -10.15
N TRP A 310 -10.59 -16.45 -11.27
CA TRP A 310 -11.75 -17.36 -11.28
C TRP A 310 -11.64 -18.45 -12.34
N SER A 311 -10.65 -19.34 -12.28
CA SER A 311 -10.71 -20.61 -13.01
C SER A 311 -9.82 -21.70 -12.42
N PRO A 312 -10.15 -22.24 -11.22
CA PRO A 312 -9.58 -23.53 -10.85
C PRO A 312 -10.54 -24.71 -11.08
N TRP A 313 -11.79 -24.49 -11.52
CA TRP A 313 -12.81 -25.57 -11.44
C TRP A 313 -13.54 -25.90 -12.74
N ASP A 314 -13.24 -25.23 -13.86
CA ASP A 314 -13.95 -25.51 -15.14
C ASP A 314 -13.07 -26.28 -16.14
N SER A 315 -12.44 -27.39 -15.68
CA SER A 315 -11.87 -28.35 -16.61
C SER A 315 -11.88 -29.76 -16.02
N SER A 316 -13.01 -30.43 -16.16
CA SER A 316 -13.05 -31.90 -16.15
C SER A 316 -14.35 -32.35 -16.78
#